data_7b4151e73e3a025bed5fb2e043a80110
#
_entry.id   7b4151e73e3a025bed5fb2e043a80110
#
_cell.length_a   1.000
_cell.length_b   1.000
_cell.length_c   1.000
_cell.angle_alpha   90.00
_cell.angle_beta   90.00
_cell.angle_gamma   90.00
#
_symmetry.space_group_name_H-M   'P 1'
#
loop_
_entity.id
_entity.type
_entity.pdbx_description
1 polymer ?
#
loop_
_entity_poly.entity_id
_entity_poly.type
_entity_poly.pdbx_seq_one_letter_code
_entity_poly.pdbx_strand_id
1 'polypeptide(L)'
;MGVSFIALSSEHEITKRKLSENKDLQLWIEEISKVKSAEKDQALQEKKGFFLNEFAYHPVTKEKIPIWVANFVLSDYGSGALMGVPGHDQRDFEFATKYSLPILRVISSENEDSDQASTEKGKLINSGQFDGLSFEDAFIEIQKFAEQNNFGRFEENFRLRNWGVSRQRSWGAPIPMMIPENEDDNDAIPFSDLSDDELKAESIERNGKKYVKEKDTLDTFFESSWYYARYASFKSDKDILDDEANYWLPVDQYIGGIEHAILHLLYSRFFCKVLNELGYLDTREPFTNLLCQGMVLMDGAKMSKSKGNVVNPDDLIEEYGADSLRSVSYTHLTLPTNGTV
;
A
#
# COMPACT_ATOMS: atom_id res chain seq x y z
N MET A 1 -3.56 -13.82 26.29
CA MET A 1 -2.70 -13.03 25.40
C MET A 1 -3.52 -11.82 24.93
N GLY A 2 -3.30 -10.69 25.37
CA GLY A 2 -3.77 -9.31 25.12
C GLY A 2 -5.00 -8.97 24.28
N VAL A 3 -5.64 -9.91 23.63
CA VAL A 3 -6.82 -9.66 22.79
C VAL A 3 -8.05 -9.40 23.64
N SER A 4 -8.66 -8.24 23.47
CA SER A 4 -9.84 -7.83 24.25
C SER A 4 -11.13 -7.77 23.44
N PHE A 5 -11.01 -7.62 22.12
CA PHE A 5 -12.15 -7.60 21.20
C PHE A 5 -11.71 -8.01 19.80
N ILE A 6 -12.67 -8.36 18.96
CA ILE A 6 -12.50 -8.49 17.52
C ILE A 6 -13.25 -7.38 16.84
N ALA A 7 -12.61 -6.66 15.93
CA ALA A 7 -13.24 -5.64 15.12
C ALA A 7 -13.32 -6.10 13.66
N LEU A 8 -14.49 -5.96 13.06
CA LEU A 8 -14.79 -6.31 11.67
C LEU A 8 -15.02 -5.05 10.86
N SER A 9 -14.68 -5.12 9.57
CA SER A 9 -15.09 -4.09 8.61
C SER A 9 -16.59 -4.14 8.33
N SER A 10 -17.16 -3.06 7.80
CA SER A 10 -18.57 -3.03 7.35
C SER A 10 -18.85 -4.04 6.23
N GLU A 11 -17.85 -4.38 5.44
CA GLU A 11 -17.95 -5.28 4.29
C GLU A 11 -17.67 -6.76 4.63
N HIS A 12 -17.29 -7.05 5.87
CA HIS A 12 -16.97 -8.42 6.30
C HIS A 12 -18.23 -9.33 6.21
N GLU A 13 -18.07 -10.60 5.85
CA GLU A 13 -19.17 -11.55 5.65
C GLU A 13 -20.12 -11.66 6.88
N ILE A 14 -19.54 -11.70 8.07
CA ILE A 14 -20.33 -11.74 9.33
C ILE A 14 -21.16 -10.46 9.46
N THR A 15 -20.58 -9.30 9.14
CA THR A 15 -21.30 -8.01 9.17
C THR A 15 -22.43 -8.01 8.16
N LYS A 16 -22.18 -8.41 6.91
CA LYS A 16 -23.20 -8.51 5.85
C LYS A 16 -24.35 -9.44 6.21
N ARG A 17 -24.05 -10.59 6.81
CA ARG A 17 -25.08 -11.52 7.27
C ARG A 17 -25.97 -10.89 8.35
N LYS A 18 -25.38 -10.14 9.28
CA LYS A 18 -26.12 -9.47 10.36
C LYS A 18 -26.92 -8.24 9.91
N LEU A 19 -26.50 -7.60 8.83
CA LEU A 19 -27.23 -6.46 8.25
C LEU A 19 -28.68 -6.79 7.91
N SER A 20 -28.95 -7.99 7.40
CA SER A 20 -30.32 -8.42 7.04
C SER A 20 -31.25 -8.55 8.26
N GLU A 21 -30.71 -8.70 9.45
CA GLU A 21 -31.45 -9.01 10.68
C GLU A 21 -31.47 -7.83 11.67
N ASN A 22 -30.63 -6.78 11.46
CA ASN A 22 -30.42 -5.72 12.45
C ASN A 22 -30.51 -4.32 11.82
N LYS A 23 -31.66 -3.65 12.02
CA LYS A 23 -31.91 -2.29 11.51
C LYS A 23 -30.98 -1.23 12.12
N ASP A 24 -30.62 -1.37 13.39
CA ASP A 24 -29.75 -0.41 14.05
C ASP A 24 -28.33 -0.48 13.49
N LEU A 25 -27.85 -1.68 13.16
CA LEU A 25 -26.59 -1.88 12.44
C LEU A 25 -26.63 -1.25 11.04
N GLN A 26 -27.75 -1.39 10.32
CA GLN A 26 -27.92 -0.77 9.00
C GLN A 26 -27.79 0.75 9.08
N LEU A 27 -28.55 1.38 10.00
CA LEU A 27 -28.51 2.82 10.20
C LEU A 27 -27.11 3.30 10.62
N TRP A 28 -26.44 2.55 11.49
CA TRP A 28 -25.09 2.89 11.92
C TRP A 28 -24.06 2.82 10.76
N ILE A 29 -24.14 1.81 9.91
CA ILE A 29 -23.27 1.70 8.73
C ILE A 29 -23.56 2.81 7.72
N GLU A 30 -24.82 3.17 7.49
CA GLU A 30 -25.19 4.31 6.65
C GLU A 30 -24.64 5.62 7.18
N GLU A 31 -24.63 5.82 8.50
CA GLU A 31 -24.05 7.01 9.13
C GLU A 31 -22.55 7.11 8.88
N ILE A 32 -21.78 6.03 9.16
CA ILE A 32 -20.33 6.05 9.00
C ILE A 32 -19.89 6.12 7.53
N SER A 33 -20.68 5.56 6.61
CA SER A 33 -20.38 5.58 5.17
C SER A 33 -20.52 6.96 4.52
N LYS A 34 -21.28 7.87 5.12
CA LYS A 34 -21.42 9.26 4.67
C LYS A 34 -20.16 10.08 4.92
N VAL A 35 -19.31 9.66 5.82
CA VAL A 35 -18.04 10.30 6.14
C VAL A 35 -16.96 9.74 5.21
N LYS A 36 -16.92 10.20 3.95
CA LYS A 36 -15.82 9.90 3.02
C LYS A 36 -14.59 10.68 3.45
N SER A 37 -13.62 10.02 4.02
CA SER A 37 -12.33 10.63 4.35
C SER A 37 -11.17 9.87 3.73
N ALA A 38 -10.14 10.62 3.33
CA ALA A 38 -8.84 10.05 2.93
C ALA A 38 -8.23 9.28 4.11
N GLU A 39 -7.37 8.29 3.86
CA GLU A 39 -6.75 7.46 4.92
C GLU A 39 -6.12 8.26 6.07
N LYS A 40 -5.55 9.43 5.79
CA LYS A 40 -5.01 10.35 6.80
C LYS A 40 -6.08 10.88 7.75
N ASP A 41 -7.27 11.12 7.23
CA ASP A 41 -8.37 11.64 8.03
C ASP A 41 -9.01 10.56 8.90
N GLN A 42 -8.96 9.27 8.47
CA GLN A 42 -9.42 8.13 9.28
C GLN A 42 -8.58 7.92 10.55
N ALA A 43 -7.26 8.17 10.48
CA ALA A 43 -6.38 8.05 11.65
C ALA A 43 -6.71 9.07 12.74
N LEU A 44 -7.21 10.25 12.35
CA LEU A 44 -7.59 11.36 13.24
C LEU A 44 -9.06 11.31 13.70
N GLN A 45 -9.87 10.46 13.08
CA GLN A 45 -11.28 10.34 13.44
C GLN A 45 -11.50 9.62 14.78
N GLU A 46 -12.55 10.01 15.46
CA GLU A 46 -13.04 9.31 16.64
C GLU A 46 -13.36 7.84 16.30
N LYS A 47 -12.81 6.93 17.10
CA LYS A 47 -13.03 5.48 16.92
C LYS A 47 -14.45 5.13 17.33
N LYS A 48 -15.26 4.67 16.37
CA LYS A 48 -16.66 4.26 16.57
C LYS A 48 -16.82 2.78 16.25
N GLY A 49 -17.67 2.11 17.04
CA GLY A 49 -18.00 0.71 16.83
C GLY A 49 -19.45 0.39 17.18
N PHE A 50 -19.93 -0.69 16.59
CA PHE A 50 -21.22 -1.29 16.87
C PHE A 50 -21.02 -2.71 17.38
N PHE A 51 -21.50 -3.01 18.58
CA PHE A 51 -21.41 -4.36 19.16
C PHE A 51 -22.41 -5.30 18.48
N LEU A 52 -21.92 -6.39 17.91
CA LEU A 52 -22.79 -7.35 17.21
C LEU A 52 -23.57 -8.27 18.14
N ASN A 53 -23.36 -8.19 19.45
CA ASN A 53 -23.87 -9.14 20.45
C ASN A 53 -23.48 -10.59 20.13
N GLU A 54 -22.32 -10.78 19.50
CA GLU A 54 -21.68 -12.06 19.21
C GLU A 54 -20.29 -12.13 19.82
N PHE A 55 -19.80 -13.35 19.99
CA PHE A 55 -18.52 -13.62 20.61
C PHE A 55 -17.75 -14.65 19.81
N ALA A 56 -16.45 -14.45 19.72
CA ALA A 56 -15.48 -15.48 19.33
C ALA A 56 -14.85 -16.11 20.57
N TYR A 57 -14.21 -17.23 20.40
CA TYR A 57 -13.42 -17.87 21.48
C TYR A 57 -11.93 -17.74 21.19
N HIS A 58 -11.19 -17.21 22.14
CA HIS A 58 -9.73 -17.15 22.01
C HIS A 58 -9.17 -18.57 21.85
N PRO A 59 -8.36 -18.84 20.78
CA PRO A 59 -7.95 -20.21 20.47
C PRO A 59 -7.08 -20.84 21.56
N VAL A 60 -6.35 -20.04 22.35
CA VAL A 60 -5.48 -20.51 23.43
C VAL A 60 -6.20 -20.50 24.78
N THR A 61 -6.72 -19.34 25.24
CA THR A 61 -7.31 -19.20 26.58
C THR A 61 -8.75 -19.72 26.67
N LYS A 62 -9.43 -19.92 25.53
CA LYS A 62 -10.85 -20.29 25.41
C LYS A 62 -11.82 -19.26 25.98
N GLU A 63 -11.36 -18.07 26.31
CA GLU A 63 -12.19 -16.96 26.78
C GLU A 63 -13.05 -16.41 25.65
N LYS A 64 -14.21 -15.87 26.00
CA LYS A 64 -15.11 -15.21 25.07
C LYS A 64 -14.62 -13.80 24.77
N ILE A 65 -14.47 -13.48 23.49
CA ILE A 65 -14.04 -12.19 22.98
C ILE A 65 -15.20 -11.55 22.21
N PRO A 66 -15.66 -10.34 22.59
CA PRO A 66 -16.78 -9.66 21.91
C PRO A 66 -16.40 -9.26 20.48
N ILE A 67 -17.38 -9.38 19.57
CA ILE A 67 -17.22 -9.02 18.16
C ILE A 67 -17.92 -7.68 17.90
N TRP A 68 -17.19 -6.73 17.34
CA TRP A 68 -17.63 -5.38 16.99
C TRP A 68 -17.50 -5.15 15.47
N VAL A 69 -18.33 -4.27 14.92
CA VAL A 69 -18.04 -3.63 13.63
C VAL A 69 -17.42 -2.27 13.94
N ALA A 70 -16.30 -1.91 13.33
CA ALA A 70 -15.60 -0.69 13.66
C ALA A 70 -15.22 0.13 12.40
N ASN A 71 -15.31 1.48 12.51
CA ASN A 71 -15.09 2.39 11.40
C ASN A 71 -13.62 2.51 10.94
N PHE A 72 -12.69 1.96 11.70
CA PHE A 72 -11.25 2.00 11.41
C PHE A 72 -10.70 0.67 10.84
N VAL A 73 -11.54 -0.34 10.65
CA VAL A 73 -11.14 -1.61 10.02
C VAL A 73 -11.38 -1.53 8.51
N LEU A 74 -10.30 -1.70 7.75
CA LEU A 74 -10.35 -1.67 6.29
C LEU A 74 -10.78 -3.01 5.72
N SER A 75 -11.69 -2.99 4.75
CA SER A 75 -12.23 -4.20 4.11
C SER A 75 -11.24 -4.85 3.15
N ASP A 76 -10.38 -4.06 2.55
CA ASP A 76 -9.42 -4.43 1.52
C ASP A 76 -8.01 -4.74 2.09
N TYR A 77 -7.91 -4.87 3.41
CA TYR A 77 -6.68 -5.26 4.10
C TYR A 77 -6.86 -6.56 4.89
N GLY A 78 -6.14 -7.60 4.50
CA GLY A 78 -6.23 -8.92 5.11
C GLY A 78 -7.63 -9.53 4.95
N SER A 79 -8.16 -10.08 6.04
CA SER A 79 -9.51 -10.69 6.07
C SER A 79 -10.63 -9.68 6.32
N GLY A 80 -10.34 -8.39 6.50
CA GLY A 80 -11.32 -7.41 7.00
C GLY A 80 -11.70 -7.62 8.47
N ALA A 81 -10.89 -8.36 9.21
CA ALA A 81 -11.04 -8.60 10.64
C ALA A 81 -9.74 -8.26 11.38
N LEU A 82 -9.85 -7.68 12.57
CA LEU A 82 -8.74 -7.24 13.41
C LEU A 82 -8.91 -7.81 14.82
N MET A 83 -7.84 -8.33 15.39
CA MET A 83 -7.76 -8.62 16.83
C MET A 83 -7.34 -7.37 17.58
N GLY A 84 -8.21 -6.81 18.42
CA GLY A 84 -7.93 -5.63 19.23
C GLY A 84 -7.03 -5.97 20.40
N VAL A 85 -5.87 -5.32 20.49
CA VAL A 85 -4.87 -5.51 21.57
C VAL A 85 -4.59 -4.15 22.24
N PRO A 86 -5.52 -3.65 23.05
CA PRO A 86 -5.49 -2.28 23.58
C PRO A 86 -4.31 -2.00 24.52
N GLY A 87 -3.67 -3.03 25.09
CA GLY A 87 -2.46 -2.84 25.88
C GLY A 87 -1.24 -2.36 25.07
N HIS A 88 -1.25 -2.58 23.73
CA HIS A 88 -0.07 -2.40 22.86
C HIS A 88 -0.36 -1.73 21.51
N ASP A 89 -1.59 -1.32 21.23
CA ASP A 89 -1.98 -0.51 20.08
C ASP A 89 -2.81 0.69 20.55
N GLN A 90 -2.36 1.89 20.23
CA GLN A 90 -3.00 3.13 20.72
C GLN A 90 -4.43 3.30 20.19
N ARG A 91 -4.68 2.90 18.95
CA ARG A 91 -6.02 2.95 18.34
C ARG A 91 -6.99 2.00 19.05
N ASP A 92 -6.52 0.80 19.38
CA ASP A 92 -7.29 -0.19 20.11
C ASP A 92 -7.49 0.23 21.57
N PHE A 93 -6.51 0.93 22.17
CA PHE A 93 -6.60 1.52 23.50
C PHE A 93 -7.72 2.57 23.58
N GLU A 94 -7.75 3.51 22.63
CA GLU A 94 -8.80 4.53 22.55
C GLU A 94 -10.19 3.89 22.39
N PHE A 95 -10.30 2.87 21.56
CA PHE A 95 -11.54 2.12 21.37
C PHE A 95 -11.96 1.38 22.64
N ALA A 96 -11.06 0.64 23.25
CA ALA A 96 -11.34 -0.12 24.46
C ALA A 96 -11.72 0.78 25.64
N THR A 97 -11.05 1.92 25.80
CA THR A 97 -11.38 2.93 26.81
C THR A 97 -12.78 3.48 26.60
N LYS A 98 -13.13 3.85 25.36
CA LYS A 98 -14.46 4.39 25.03
C LYS A 98 -15.60 3.40 25.32
N TYR A 99 -15.39 2.13 25.01
CA TYR A 99 -16.43 1.09 25.18
C TYR A 99 -16.27 0.26 26.45
N SER A 100 -15.40 0.69 27.38
CA SER A 100 -15.13 0.02 28.65
C SER A 100 -14.76 -1.46 28.50
N LEU A 101 -13.95 -1.77 27.49
CA LEU A 101 -13.42 -3.11 27.24
C LEU A 101 -12.16 -3.35 28.08
N PRO A 102 -11.82 -4.60 28.42
CA PRO A 102 -10.60 -4.92 29.17
C PRO A 102 -9.35 -4.45 28.44
N ILE A 103 -8.38 -3.89 29.16
CA ILE A 103 -7.04 -3.53 28.66
C ILE A 103 -6.03 -4.43 29.35
N LEU A 104 -5.51 -5.42 28.62
CA LEU A 104 -4.56 -6.39 29.12
C LEU A 104 -3.18 -6.12 28.56
N ARG A 105 -2.21 -5.84 29.42
CA ARG A 105 -0.81 -5.74 29.06
C ARG A 105 -0.16 -7.11 29.03
N VAL A 106 0.45 -7.45 27.89
CA VAL A 106 1.09 -8.75 27.64
C VAL A 106 2.55 -8.64 27.24
N ILE A 107 3.09 -7.42 27.22
CA ILE A 107 4.51 -7.14 27.04
C ILE A 107 4.95 -6.26 28.21
N SER A 108 6.06 -6.63 28.87
CA SER A 108 6.65 -5.83 29.94
C SER A 108 7.29 -4.56 29.35
N SER A 109 7.07 -3.42 29.96
CA SER A 109 7.68 -2.13 29.61
C SER A 109 8.29 -1.52 30.87
N GLU A 110 9.39 -0.80 30.72
CA GLU A 110 10.01 -0.06 31.84
C GLU A 110 9.19 1.21 32.20
N ASN A 111 8.42 1.72 31.27
CA ASN A 111 7.55 2.88 31.44
C ASN A 111 6.08 2.42 31.47
N GLU A 112 5.53 2.23 32.67
CA GLU A 112 4.12 1.91 32.85
C GLU A 112 3.29 3.20 32.93
N ASP A 113 3.02 3.83 31.79
CA ASP A 113 1.97 4.84 31.72
C ASP A 113 0.62 4.14 31.58
N SER A 114 -0.30 4.40 32.55
CA SER A 114 -1.63 3.76 32.57
C SER A 114 -2.57 4.35 31.53
N ASP A 115 -2.27 5.54 31.01
CA ASP A 115 -3.18 6.33 30.17
C ASP A 115 -2.92 6.18 28.66
N GLN A 116 -2.00 5.31 28.27
CA GLN A 116 -1.64 5.02 26.89
C GLN A 116 -1.30 3.54 26.67
N ALA A 117 -1.39 3.10 25.41
CA ALA A 117 -0.86 1.81 25.01
C ALA A 117 0.68 1.81 25.06
N SER A 118 1.26 0.73 25.56
CA SER A 118 2.72 0.53 25.50
C SER A 118 3.09 -0.08 24.15
N THR A 119 3.80 0.68 23.29
CA THR A 119 4.28 0.23 21.98
C THR A 119 5.71 -0.29 22.01
N GLU A 120 6.33 -0.33 23.20
CA GLU A 120 7.70 -0.80 23.37
C GLU A 120 7.79 -2.32 23.22
N LYS A 121 8.89 -2.79 22.65
CA LYS A 121 9.21 -4.21 22.61
C LYS A 121 9.79 -4.63 23.95
N GLY A 122 9.29 -5.71 24.50
CA GLY A 122 9.74 -6.26 25.78
C GLY A 122 9.55 -7.77 25.82
N LYS A 123 9.60 -8.33 27.02
CA LYS A 123 9.30 -9.76 27.25
C LYS A 123 7.81 -9.95 27.45
N LEU A 124 7.31 -11.10 26.98
CA LEU A 124 5.91 -11.45 27.19
C LEU A 124 5.61 -11.70 28.67
N ILE A 125 4.45 -11.20 29.10
CA ILE A 125 3.83 -11.42 30.41
C ILE A 125 2.35 -11.73 30.21
N ASN A 126 1.69 -12.34 31.17
CA ASN A 126 0.26 -12.67 31.12
C ASN A 126 -0.14 -13.46 29.84
N SER A 127 0.80 -14.22 29.29
CA SER A 127 0.66 -14.95 28.03
C SER A 127 0.86 -16.49 28.22
N GLY A 128 0.81 -16.98 29.47
CA GLY A 128 0.88 -18.38 29.84
C GLY A 128 2.20 -19.03 29.40
N GLN A 129 2.14 -20.05 28.57
CA GLN A 129 3.33 -20.78 28.12
C GLN A 129 4.35 -19.95 27.34
N PHE A 130 4.00 -18.74 26.92
CA PHE A 130 4.85 -17.83 26.17
C PHE A 130 5.48 -16.74 27.06
N ASP A 131 5.20 -16.74 28.38
CA ASP A 131 5.75 -15.76 29.30
C ASP A 131 7.29 -15.82 29.34
N GLY A 132 7.91 -14.65 29.41
CA GLY A 132 9.36 -14.49 29.46
C GLY A 132 10.08 -14.53 28.12
N LEU A 133 9.40 -14.90 27.02
CA LEU A 133 9.99 -14.86 25.67
C LEU A 133 10.21 -13.42 25.23
N SER A 134 11.25 -13.19 24.41
CA SER A 134 11.43 -11.95 23.68
C SER A 134 10.31 -11.79 22.63
N PHE A 135 10.15 -10.59 22.08
CA PHE A 135 9.17 -10.36 21.00
C PHE A 135 9.45 -11.28 19.79
N GLU A 136 10.71 -11.41 19.40
CA GLU A 136 11.14 -12.19 18.25
C GLU A 136 10.93 -13.70 18.48
N ASP A 137 11.32 -14.20 19.63
CA ASP A 137 11.12 -15.62 19.98
C ASP A 137 9.64 -15.97 20.12
N ALA A 138 8.87 -15.08 20.75
CA ALA A 138 7.43 -15.26 20.90
C ALA A 138 6.70 -15.34 19.56
N PHE A 139 7.10 -14.51 18.58
CA PHE A 139 6.52 -14.55 17.25
C PHE A 139 6.67 -15.93 16.61
N ILE A 140 7.88 -16.50 16.69
CA ILE A 140 8.18 -17.84 16.14
C ILE A 140 7.41 -18.94 16.88
N GLU A 141 7.43 -18.90 18.21
CA GLU A 141 6.81 -19.96 19.02
C GLU A 141 5.27 -19.92 18.95
N ILE A 142 4.66 -18.73 18.90
CA ILE A 142 3.20 -18.58 18.71
C ILE A 142 2.80 -19.06 17.32
N GLN A 143 3.58 -18.75 16.28
CA GLN A 143 3.33 -19.25 14.92
C GLN A 143 3.33 -20.79 14.90
N LYS A 144 4.40 -21.42 15.39
CA LYS A 144 4.49 -22.89 15.47
C LYS A 144 3.32 -23.50 16.23
N PHE A 145 2.95 -22.88 17.35
CA PHE A 145 1.83 -23.34 18.16
C PHE A 145 0.50 -23.24 17.41
N ALA A 146 0.28 -22.15 16.68
CA ALA A 146 -0.93 -21.95 15.88
C ALA A 146 -1.05 -22.99 14.75
N GLU A 147 0.04 -23.26 14.05
CA GLU A 147 0.10 -24.25 12.97
C GLU A 147 -0.11 -25.68 13.49
N GLN A 148 0.57 -26.06 14.58
CA GLN A 148 0.45 -27.39 15.19
C GLN A 148 -0.97 -27.68 15.72
N ASN A 149 -1.69 -26.65 16.16
CA ASN A 149 -3.05 -26.77 16.66
C ASN A 149 -4.13 -26.42 15.60
N ASN A 150 -3.76 -26.21 14.35
CA ASN A 150 -4.65 -25.94 13.21
C ASN A 150 -5.62 -24.77 13.40
N PHE A 151 -5.22 -23.69 14.09
CA PHE A 151 -6.03 -22.49 14.20
C PHE A 151 -5.41 -21.24 13.57
N GLY A 152 -4.24 -21.36 12.97
CA GLY A 152 -3.57 -20.27 12.26
C GLY A 152 -2.43 -20.77 11.40
N ARG A 153 -1.96 -19.92 10.51
CA ARG A 153 -0.77 -20.13 9.70
C ARG A 153 -0.03 -18.82 9.54
N PHE A 154 1.26 -18.88 9.24
CA PHE A 154 1.98 -17.70 8.78
C PHE A 154 1.45 -17.27 7.42
N GLU A 155 1.20 -15.97 7.28
CA GLU A 155 0.79 -15.37 6.01
C GLU A 155 1.43 -14.00 5.88
N GLU A 156 2.05 -13.74 4.75
CA GLU A 156 2.65 -12.45 4.42
C GLU A 156 1.68 -11.62 3.59
N ASN A 157 1.21 -10.52 4.15
CA ASN A 157 0.30 -9.61 3.48
C ASN A 157 1.03 -8.32 3.09
N PHE A 158 1.00 -7.98 1.80
CA PHE A 158 1.58 -6.75 1.32
C PHE A 158 0.68 -5.56 1.66
N ARG A 159 1.27 -4.49 2.21
CA ARG A 159 0.58 -3.20 2.43
C ARG A 159 0.49 -2.38 1.14
N LEU A 160 0.08 -3.01 0.08
CA LEU A 160 -0.06 -2.41 -1.23
C LEU A 160 -1.43 -2.77 -1.78
N ARG A 161 -2.26 -1.76 -2.06
CA ARG A 161 -3.56 -1.98 -2.69
C ARG A 161 -3.39 -2.23 -4.18
N ASN A 162 -4.26 -3.04 -4.74
CA ASN A 162 -4.36 -3.16 -6.18
C ASN A 162 -4.73 -1.81 -6.80
N TRP A 163 -4.16 -1.51 -7.95
CA TRP A 163 -4.50 -0.29 -8.72
C TRP A 163 -4.78 -0.66 -10.17
N GLY A 164 -5.63 0.14 -10.82
CA GLY A 164 -5.93 -0.02 -12.23
C GLY A 164 -4.77 0.49 -13.10
N VAL A 165 -4.31 -0.34 -14.04
CA VAL A 165 -3.23 0.00 -14.98
C VAL A 165 -3.74 0.48 -16.32
N SER A 166 -5.04 0.28 -16.61
CA SER A 166 -5.71 0.60 -17.88
C SER A 166 -6.10 2.07 -17.97
N ARG A 167 -5.91 2.69 -19.13
CA ARG A 167 -6.29 4.07 -19.44
C ARG A 167 -6.98 4.16 -20.80
N GLN A 168 -8.13 4.80 -20.84
CA GLN A 168 -8.96 5.02 -22.02
C GLN A 168 -8.47 6.28 -22.76
N ARG A 169 -7.45 6.11 -23.59
CA ARG A 169 -6.84 7.21 -24.37
C ARG A 169 -6.21 6.69 -25.66
N SER A 170 -6.03 7.57 -26.63
CA SER A 170 -5.52 7.23 -27.98
C SER A 170 -3.98 7.14 -28.08
N TRP A 171 -3.27 7.31 -26.97
CA TRP A 171 -1.80 7.28 -26.91
C TRP A 171 -1.32 6.52 -25.67
N GLY A 172 -0.10 6.04 -25.70
CA GLY A 172 0.53 5.27 -24.62
C GLY A 172 0.89 3.85 -25.07
N ALA A 173 1.47 3.08 -24.17
CA ALA A 173 1.80 1.68 -24.43
C ALA A 173 0.52 0.82 -24.48
N PRO A 174 0.28 0.07 -25.55
CA PRO A 174 -0.89 -0.82 -25.61
C PRO A 174 -0.75 -1.95 -24.58
N ILE A 175 -1.87 -2.37 -24.03
CA ILE A 175 -1.93 -3.55 -23.16
C ILE A 175 -1.83 -4.81 -24.04
N PRO A 176 -0.81 -5.67 -23.87
CA PRO A 176 -0.55 -6.80 -24.77
C PRO A 176 -1.45 -8.00 -24.46
N MET A 177 -2.78 -7.82 -24.57
CA MET A 177 -3.79 -8.82 -24.25
C MET A 177 -4.85 -8.91 -25.34
N MET A 178 -5.36 -10.12 -25.56
CA MET A 178 -6.64 -10.35 -26.23
C MET A 178 -7.71 -10.53 -25.16
N ILE A 179 -8.77 -9.76 -25.23
CA ILE A 179 -9.89 -9.82 -24.29
C ILE A 179 -11.11 -10.48 -24.95
N PRO A 180 -11.93 -11.23 -24.19
CA PRO A 180 -13.17 -11.79 -24.76
C PRO A 180 -14.11 -10.65 -25.20
N GLU A 181 -14.79 -10.82 -26.32
CA GLU A 181 -15.77 -9.84 -26.81
C GLU A 181 -17.00 -9.76 -25.88
N ASN A 182 -17.25 -10.80 -25.08
CA ASN A 182 -18.27 -10.80 -24.05
C ASN A 182 -17.70 -10.28 -22.73
N GLU A 183 -18.18 -9.14 -22.26
CA GLU A 183 -17.72 -8.45 -21.05
C GLU A 183 -17.88 -9.25 -19.73
N ASP A 184 -18.78 -10.23 -19.71
CA ASP A 184 -18.99 -11.09 -18.53
C ASP A 184 -17.90 -12.17 -18.36
N ASP A 185 -16.99 -12.31 -19.33
CA ASP A 185 -15.93 -13.31 -19.33
C ASP A 185 -14.58 -12.69 -19.03
N ASN A 186 -13.92 -13.15 -17.97
CA ASN A 186 -12.62 -12.66 -17.51
C ASN A 186 -11.42 -13.48 -18.07
N ASP A 187 -11.62 -14.23 -19.12
CA ASP A 187 -10.63 -15.15 -19.69
C ASP A 187 -9.78 -14.44 -20.76
N ALA A 188 -8.87 -13.57 -20.36
CA ALA A 188 -7.98 -12.84 -21.28
C ALA A 188 -6.75 -13.67 -21.67
N ILE A 189 -6.25 -13.49 -22.90
CA ILE A 189 -5.10 -14.23 -23.46
C ILE A 189 -3.94 -13.23 -23.64
N PRO A 190 -2.76 -13.43 -23.01
CA PRO A 190 -1.58 -12.60 -23.24
C PRO A 190 -1.02 -12.82 -24.64
N PHE A 191 -0.42 -11.79 -25.22
CA PHE A 191 0.20 -11.87 -26.55
C PHE A 191 1.34 -12.89 -26.61
N SER A 192 1.99 -13.19 -25.49
CA SER A 192 3.01 -14.27 -25.40
C SER A 192 2.48 -15.66 -25.78
N ASP A 193 1.18 -15.87 -25.66
CA ASP A 193 0.51 -17.15 -25.91
C ASP A 193 -0.10 -17.25 -27.31
N LEU A 194 0.16 -16.24 -28.16
CA LEU A 194 -0.35 -16.16 -29.52
C LEU A 194 0.72 -16.57 -30.52
N SER A 195 0.29 -17.18 -31.63
CA SER A 195 1.14 -17.36 -32.80
C SER A 195 1.35 -16.05 -33.57
N ASP A 196 2.37 -16.00 -34.42
CA ASP A 196 2.67 -14.81 -35.24
C ASP A 196 1.51 -14.34 -36.13
N ASP A 197 0.67 -15.28 -36.58
CA ASP A 197 -0.50 -14.94 -37.40
C ASP A 197 -1.65 -14.39 -36.54
N GLU A 198 -1.87 -14.94 -35.34
CA GLU A 198 -2.84 -14.43 -34.39
C GLU A 198 -2.46 -13.04 -33.87
N LEU A 199 -1.17 -12.76 -33.66
CA LEU A 199 -0.67 -11.42 -33.27
C LEU A 199 -1.00 -10.33 -34.29
N LYS A 200 -1.04 -10.70 -35.59
CA LYS A 200 -1.40 -9.77 -36.69
C LYS A 200 -2.90 -9.55 -36.83
N ALA A 201 -3.72 -10.49 -36.32
CA ALA A 201 -5.17 -10.44 -36.43
C ALA A 201 -5.76 -9.43 -35.44
N GLU A 202 -6.83 -8.73 -35.82
CA GLU A 202 -7.62 -7.86 -34.92
C GLU A 202 -8.51 -8.66 -33.97
N SER A 203 -8.89 -9.87 -34.36
CA SER A 203 -9.66 -10.79 -33.53
C SER A 203 -9.29 -12.25 -33.83
N ILE A 204 -9.43 -13.11 -32.83
CA ILE A 204 -9.20 -14.56 -32.94
C ILE A 204 -10.37 -15.31 -32.33
N GLU A 205 -10.53 -16.60 -32.73
CA GLU A 205 -11.47 -17.50 -32.08
C GLU A 205 -10.73 -18.64 -31.40
N ARG A 206 -11.00 -18.86 -30.11
CA ARG A 206 -10.48 -19.98 -29.32
C ARG A 206 -11.61 -20.60 -28.47
N ASN A 207 -11.75 -21.91 -28.53
CA ASN A 207 -12.73 -22.65 -27.74
C ASN A 207 -14.20 -22.15 -27.94
N GLY A 208 -14.53 -21.68 -29.15
CA GLY A 208 -15.85 -21.13 -29.44
C GLY A 208 -16.11 -19.72 -28.88
N LYS A 209 -15.11 -19.07 -28.37
CA LYS A 209 -15.14 -17.68 -27.89
C LYS A 209 -14.37 -16.78 -28.86
N LYS A 210 -14.90 -15.59 -29.10
CA LYS A 210 -14.21 -14.56 -29.87
C LYS A 210 -13.45 -13.62 -28.93
N TYR A 211 -12.20 -13.34 -29.26
CA TYR A 211 -11.32 -12.43 -28.56
C TYR A 211 -10.90 -11.29 -29.49
N VAL A 212 -10.79 -10.10 -28.93
CA VAL A 212 -10.35 -8.88 -29.63
C VAL A 212 -9.16 -8.28 -28.91
N LYS A 213 -8.30 -7.54 -29.62
CA LYS A 213 -7.21 -6.81 -28.97
C LYS A 213 -7.73 -5.79 -27.97
N GLU A 214 -7.09 -5.75 -26.81
CA GLU A 214 -7.35 -4.68 -25.84
C GLU A 214 -7.04 -3.31 -26.48
N LYS A 215 -7.95 -2.36 -26.32
CA LYS A 215 -7.84 -1.00 -26.88
C LYS A 215 -7.31 0.02 -25.89
N ASP A 216 -7.40 -0.28 -24.62
CA ASP A 216 -6.86 0.55 -23.56
C ASP A 216 -5.33 0.55 -23.58
N THR A 217 -4.75 1.58 -23.06
CA THR A 217 -3.30 1.71 -22.90
C THR A 217 -2.90 1.57 -21.45
N LEU A 218 -1.66 1.20 -21.22
CA LEU A 218 -1.08 1.16 -19.88
C LEU A 218 -0.95 2.55 -19.29
N ASP A 219 -0.92 2.63 -17.97
CA ASP A 219 -0.68 3.84 -17.20
C ASP A 219 0.55 4.62 -17.69
N THR A 220 0.52 5.94 -17.57
CA THR A 220 1.58 6.83 -18.06
C THR A 220 2.96 6.49 -17.49
N PHE A 221 3.02 6.12 -16.21
CA PHE A 221 4.27 5.81 -15.55
C PHE A 221 4.79 4.38 -15.81
N PHE A 222 4.02 3.56 -16.49
CA PHE A 222 4.42 2.17 -16.74
C PHE A 222 5.71 2.11 -17.55
N GLU A 223 5.75 2.67 -18.76
CA GLU A 223 6.97 2.65 -19.58
C GLU A 223 8.04 3.65 -19.12
N SER A 224 7.65 4.84 -18.70
CA SER A 224 8.60 5.87 -18.30
C SER A 224 9.34 5.55 -16.99
N SER A 225 8.94 4.54 -16.28
CA SER A 225 9.51 4.20 -14.98
C SER A 225 10.91 3.60 -15.02
N TRP A 226 11.32 2.97 -16.10
CA TRP A 226 12.63 2.34 -16.27
C TRP A 226 13.57 3.13 -17.20
N TYR A 227 13.23 4.38 -17.53
CA TYR A 227 14.00 5.24 -18.44
C TYR A 227 15.48 5.37 -18.07
N TYR A 228 15.79 5.40 -16.78
CA TYR A 228 17.16 5.50 -16.27
C TYR A 228 18.03 4.33 -16.70
N ALA A 229 17.50 3.11 -16.73
CA ALA A 229 18.19 1.93 -17.22
C ALA A 229 18.41 2.01 -18.74
N ARG A 230 17.38 2.43 -19.49
CA ARG A 230 17.50 2.60 -20.95
C ARG A 230 18.48 3.71 -21.32
N TYR A 231 18.58 4.78 -20.54
CA TYR A 231 19.57 5.83 -20.75
C TYR A 231 21.01 5.32 -20.58
N ALA A 232 21.25 4.43 -19.62
CA ALA A 232 22.53 3.79 -19.45
C ALA A 232 22.91 2.93 -20.68
N SER A 233 21.93 2.32 -21.32
CA SER A 233 22.08 1.47 -22.52
C SER A 233 21.62 2.16 -23.83
N PHE A 234 21.76 3.48 -23.95
CA PHE A 234 21.17 4.24 -25.08
C PHE A 234 21.75 3.84 -26.46
N LYS A 235 22.91 3.26 -26.52
CA LYS A 235 23.58 2.78 -27.76
C LYS A 235 23.20 1.34 -28.15
N SER A 236 22.52 0.63 -27.26
CA SER A 236 22.10 -0.73 -27.57
C SER A 236 21.03 -0.72 -28.67
N ASP A 237 21.29 -1.42 -29.77
CA ASP A 237 20.40 -1.59 -30.92
C ASP A 237 19.86 -3.01 -31.06
N LYS A 238 20.35 -3.95 -30.24
CA LYS A 238 19.99 -5.36 -30.26
C LYS A 238 19.03 -5.75 -29.13
N ASP A 239 19.32 -5.26 -27.93
CA ASP A 239 18.61 -5.60 -26.72
C ASP A 239 18.05 -4.35 -26.04
N ILE A 240 17.07 -4.55 -25.16
CA ILE A 240 16.47 -3.45 -24.38
C ILE A 240 17.47 -2.82 -23.42
N LEU A 241 18.40 -3.61 -22.88
CA LEU A 241 19.51 -3.21 -22.02
C LEU A 241 20.77 -3.98 -22.44
N ASP A 242 21.94 -3.46 -22.09
CA ASP A 242 23.25 -4.08 -22.27
C ASP A 242 24.09 -3.96 -20.98
N ASP A 243 25.35 -4.41 -21.03
CA ASP A 243 26.26 -4.41 -19.88
C ASP A 243 26.52 -3.02 -19.29
N GLU A 244 26.33 -1.95 -20.06
CA GLU A 244 26.45 -0.57 -19.57
C GLU A 244 25.38 -0.28 -18.50
N ALA A 245 24.16 -0.83 -18.63
CA ALA A 245 23.15 -0.69 -17.60
C ALA A 245 23.62 -1.28 -16.26
N ASN A 246 24.22 -2.48 -16.27
CA ASN A 246 24.71 -3.14 -15.06
C ASN A 246 25.92 -2.43 -14.45
N TYR A 247 26.74 -1.75 -15.29
CA TYR A 247 27.84 -0.93 -14.80
C TYR A 247 27.38 0.34 -14.07
N TRP A 248 26.34 1.02 -14.57
CA TRP A 248 25.86 2.28 -14.03
C TRP A 248 24.79 2.15 -12.96
N LEU A 249 24.15 0.99 -12.83
CA LEU A 249 23.08 0.77 -11.85
C LEU A 249 23.55 -0.04 -10.63
N PRO A 250 22.96 0.20 -9.45
CA PRO A 250 21.88 1.15 -9.14
C PRO A 250 22.34 2.61 -9.24
N VAL A 251 21.40 3.54 -9.50
CA VAL A 251 21.68 4.98 -9.51
C VAL A 251 22.08 5.44 -8.11
N ASP A 252 23.23 6.13 -7.99
CA ASP A 252 23.78 6.51 -6.69
C ASP A 252 22.88 7.47 -5.91
N GLN A 253 22.32 8.48 -6.60
CA GLN A 253 21.46 9.50 -6.01
C GLN A 253 20.30 9.82 -6.93
N TYR A 254 19.07 9.60 -6.47
CA TYR A 254 17.87 9.92 -7.19
C TYR A 254 17.06 10.98 -6.45
N ILE A 255 16.66 12.06 -7.15
CA ILE A 255 16.04 13.23 -6.54
C ILE A 255 14.70 13.49 -7.24
N GLY A 256 13.65 13.65 -6.47
CA GLY A 256 12.31 13.93 -7.00
C GLY A 256 11.31 14.34 -5.94
N GLY A 257 10.11 14.71 -6.37
CA GLY A 257 9.01 15.06 -5.48
C GLY A 257 8.45 13.84 -4.74
N ILE A 258 7.99 14.04 -3.51
CA ILE A 258 7.39 12.97 -2.68
C ILE A 258 6.11 12.40 -3.32
N GLU A 259 5.41 13.17 -4.15
CA GLU A 259 4.22 12.74 -4.89
C GLU A 259 4.47 11.55 -5.82
N HIS A 260 5.72 11.34 -6.23
CA HIS A 260 6.10 10.20 -7.07
C HIS A 260 6.27 8.88 -6.30
N ALA A 261 6.19 8.89 -4.98
CA ALA A 261 6.38 7.68 -4.15
C ALA A 261 5.42 6.54 -4.53
N ILE A 262 4.17 6.86 -4.82
CA ILE A 262 3.11 5.90 -5.22
C ILE A 262 2.84 5.90 -6.73
N LEU A 263 3.65 6.58 -7.52
CA LEU A 263 3.55 6.68 -8.98
C LEU A 263 4.83 6.15 -9.61
N HIS A 264 5.68 7.06 -10.12
CA HIS A 264 6.93 6.71 -10.80
C HIS A 264 7.86 5.81 -9.96
N LEU A 265 8.07 6.09 -8.68
CA LEU A 265 9.00 5.31 -7.84
C LEU A 265 8.50 3.88 -7.59
N LEU A 266 7.19 3.69 -7.45
CA LEU A 266 6.59 2.37 -7.33
C LEU A 266 6.87 1.53 -8.58
N TYR A 267 6.58 2.08 -9.75
CA TYR A 267 6.83 1.40 -11.02
C TYR A 267 8.32 1.18 -11.29
N SER A 268 9.19 2.13 -10.92
CA SER A 268 10.64 1.97 -11.06
C SER A 268 11.17 0.76 -10.30
N ARG A 269 10.73 0.58 -9.07
CA ARG A 269 11.08 -0.59 -8.24
C ARG A 269 10.49 -1.88 -8.79
N PHE A 270 9.24 -1.84 -9.25
CA PHE A 270 8.58 -2.98 -9.89
C PHE A 270 9.36 -3.44 -11.13
N PHE A 271 9.64 -2.52 -12.07
CA PHE A 271 10.41 -2.84 -13.28
C PHE A 271 11.82 -3.33 -12.98
N CYS A 272 12.52 -2.70 -12.05
CA CYS A 272 13.86 -3.15 -11.67
C CYS A 272 13.86 -4.61 -11.19
N LYS A 273 12.88 -4.99 -10.36
CA LYS A 273 12.74 -6.39 -9.91
C LYS A 273 12.39 -7.34 -11.04
N VAL A 274 11.48 -6.97 -11.93
CA VAL A 274 11.11 -7.79 -13.09
C VAL A 274 12.29 -7.94 -14.05
N LEU A 275 12.99 -6.86 -14.37
CA LEU A 275 14.18 -6.92 -15.25
C LEU A 275 15.31 -7.73 -14.63
N ASN A 276 15.47 -7.70 -13.30
CA ASN A 276 16.41 -8.60 -12.61
C ASN A 276 15.97 -10.07 -12.71
N GLU A 277 14.70 -10.39 -12.50
CA GLU A 277 14.19 -11.77 -12.62
C GLU A 277 14.28 -12.32 -14.04
N LEU A 278 14.17 -11.44 -15.05
CA LEU A 278 14.35 -11.78 -16.46
C LEU A 278 15.84 -11.83 -16.90
N GLY A 279 16.77 -11.48 -16.01
CA GLY A 279 18.20 -11.52 -16.28
C GLY A 279 18.76 -10.33 -17.05
N TYR A 280 18.04 -9.22 -17.17
CA TYR A 280 18.52 -7.99 -17.82
C TYR A 280 19.30 -7.08 -16.86
N LEU A 281 19.04 -7.14 -15.55
CA LEU A 281 19.71 -6.34 -14.53
C LEU A 281 20.23 -7.21 -13.39
N ASP A 282 21.40 -6.87 -12.86
CA ASP A 282 21.99 -7.54 -11.69
C ASP A 282 21.40 -7.00 -10.38
N THR A 283 20.93 -5.77 -10.37
CA THR A 283 20.35 -5.12 -9.18
C THR A 283 18.84 -5.33 -9.07
N ARG A 284 18.31 -5.42 -7.84
CA ARG A 284 16.86 -5.50 -7.55
C ARG A 284 16.25 -4.18 -7.11
N GLU A 285 17.06 -3.18 -6.77
CA GLU A 285 16.61 -1.86 -6.40
C GLU A 285 17.25 -0.82 -7.33
N PRO A 286 16.46 0.11 -7.88
CA PRO A 286 16.93 1.02 -8.91
C PRO A 286 17.84 2.14 -8.38
N PHE A 287 17.68 2.52 -7.10
CA PHE A 287 18.32 3.69 -6.50
C PHE A 287 19.00 3.32 -5.17
N THR A 288 20.26 3.76 -4.99
CA THR A 288 20.98 3.58 -3.73
C THR A 288 20.49 4.59 -2.69
N ASN A 289 20.35 5.86 -3.09
CA ASN A 289 19.82 6.92 -2.23
C ASN A 289 18.68 7.64 -2.95
N LEU A 290 17.59 7.86 -2.20
CA LEU A 290 16.43 8.60 -2.67
C LEU A 290 16.25 9.85 -1.81
N LEU A 291 16.33 11.01 -2.44
CA LEU A 291 16.02 12.29 -1.81
C LEU A 291 14.65 12.78 -2.31
N CYS A 292 13.65 12.68 -1.43
CA CYS A 292 12.33 13.22 -1.71
C CYS A 292 12.26 14.70 -1.34
N GLN A 293 12.06 15.54 -2.34
CA GLN A 293 11.87 16.97 -2.15
C GLN A 293 10.45 17.28 -1.68
N GLY A 294 10.32 18.29 -0.81
CA GLY A 294 9.02 18.86 -0.45
C GLY A 294 8.40 19.64 -1.61
N MET A 295 7.12 19.97 -1.46
CA MET A 295 6.42 20.80 -2.44
C MET A 295 6.98 22.22 -2.43
N VAL A 296 7.28 22.77 -3.62
CA VAL A 296 7.60 24.18 -3.77
C VAL A 296 6.33 25.00 -3.60
N LEU A 297 6.35 25.92 -2.64
CA LEU A 297 5.20 26.75 -2.28
C LEU A 297 5.42 28.17 -2.76
N MET A 298 4.33 28.82 -3.15
CA MET A 298 4.27 30.26 -3.34
C MET A 298 3.30 30.86 -2.32
N ASP A 299 3.78 31.79 -1.49
CA ASP A 299 3.01 32.39 -0.38
C ASP A 299 2.40 31.35 0.57
N GLY A 300 3.17 30.29 0.90
CA GLY A 300 2.75 29.21 1.79
C GLY A 300 1.72 28.24 1.20
N ALA A 301 1.39 28.37 -0.08
CA ALA A 301 0.43 27.48 -0.76
C ALA A 301 1.04 26.75 -1.95
N LYS A 302 0.57 25.52 -2.23
CA LYS A 302 0.92 24.78 -3.44
C LYS A 302 0.57 25.62 -4.68
N MET A 303 1.55 25.76 -5.60
CA MET A 303 1.33 26.41 -6.89
C MET A 303 0.28 25.68 -7.71
N SER A 304 -0.67 26.39 -8.26
CA SER A 304 -1.74 25.89 -9.12
C SER A 304 -2.20 26.92 -10.12
N LYS A 305 -2.41 26.52 -11.38
CA LYS A 305 -2.97 27.40 -12.41
C LYS A 305 -4.34 27.96 -12.01
N SER A 306 -5.15 27.16 -11.33
CA SER A 306 -6.47 27.58 -10.86
C SER A 306 -6.43 28.63 -9.75
N LYS A 307 -5.32 28.72 -9.00
CA LYS A 307 -5.10 29.74 -7.96
C LYS A 307 -4.37 30.97 -8.47
N GLY A 308 -3.82 30.93 -9.68
CA GLY A 308 -3.06 32.03 -10.26
C GLY A 308 -1.71 32.31 -9.58
N ASN A 309 -1.21 31.40 -8.73
CA ASN A 309 0.03 31.54 -7.97
C ASN A 309 1.20 30.73 -8.55
N VAL A 310 1.22 30.55 -9.87
CA VAL A 310 2.31 29.86 -10.57
C VAL A 310 3.39 30.85 -10.95
N VAL A 311 4.64 30.55 -10.57
CA VAL A 311 5.82 31.28 -11.05
C VAL A 311 6.24 30.69 -12.38
N ASN A 312 6.28 31.52 -13.45
CA ASN A 312 6.81 31.09 -14.73
C ASN A 312 8.34 31.06 -14.69
N PRO A 313 8.99 29.92 -14.92
CA PRO A 313 10.44 29.86 -14.92
C PRO A 313 11.09 30.67 -16.06
N ASP A 314 10.37 30.92 -17.16
CA ASP A 314 10.93 31.62 -18.31
C ASP A 314 11.37 33.05 -17.98
N ASP A 315 10.59 33.77 -17.17
CA ASP A 315 10.95 35.12 -16.72
C ASP A 315 12.24 35.13 -15.89
N LEU A 316 12.40 34.13 -15.02
CA LEU A 316 13.62 33.96 -14.21
C LEU A 316 14.82 33.48 -15.04
N ILE A 317 14.58 32.68 -16.06
CA ILE A 317 15.63 32.23 -17.00
C ILE A 317 16.14 33.41 -17.84
N GLU A 318 15.27 34.30 -18.29
CA GLU A 318 15.65 35.50 -19.01
C GLU A 318 16.50 36.44 -18.14
N GLU A 319 16.13 36.61 -16.87
CA GLU A 319 16.82 37.53 -15.97
C GLU A 319 18.13 36.97 -15.41
N TYR A 320 18.17 35.68 -14.97
CA TYR A 320 19.29 35.10 -14.24
C TYR A 320 20.00 33.97 -14.98
N GLY A 321 19.46 33.46 -16.05
CA GLY A 321 19.94 32.26 -16.76
C GLY A 321 19.44 30.95 -16.18
N ALA A 322 19.30 29.94 -17.05
CA ALA A 322 18.76 28.62 -16.68
C ALA A 322 19.63 27.88 -15.64
N ASP A 323 20.95 27.99 -15.74
CA ASP A 323 21.87 27.34 -14.81
C ASP A 323 21.83 27.96 -13.42
N SER A 324 21.65 29.27 -13.33
CA SER A 324 21.49 29.97 -12.05
C SER A 324 20.20 29.51 -11.35
N LEU A 325 19.09 29.47 -12.07
CA LEU A 325 17.81 29.00 -11.54
C LEU A 325 17.91 27.54 -11.06
N ARG A 326 18.52 26.68 -11.84
CA ARG A 326 18.72 25.27 -11.47
C ARG A 326 19.61 25.14 -10.24
N SER A 327 20.74 25.84 -10.19
CA SER A 327 21.69 25.83 -9.07
C SER A 327 21.02 26.26 -7.76
N VAL A 328 20.27 27.35 -7.77
CA VAL A 328 19.54 27.83 -6.59
C VAL A 328 18.48 26.83 -6.13
N SER A 329 17.71 26.29 -7.07
CA SER A 329 16.69 25.27 -6.77
C SER A 329 17.31 24.03 -6.14
N TYR A 330 18.41 23.50 -6.70
CA TYR A 330 19.14 22.37 -6.11
C TYR A 330 19.70 22.67 -4.74
N THR A 331 20.33 23.83 -4.55
CA THR A 331 20.95 24.20 -3.28
C THR A 331 19.94 24.29 -2.15
N HIS A 332 18.77 24.88 -2.40
CA HIS A 332 17.74 25.06 -1.38
C HIS A 332 16.87 23.81 -1.14
N LEU A 333 16.69 22.97 -2.16
CA LEU A 333 15.87 21.76 -2.05
C LEU A 333 16.64 20.54 -1.58
N THR A 334 17.98 20.52 -1.77
CA THR A 334 18.83 19.36 -1.43
C THR A 334 19.65 19.54 -0.17
N LEU A 335 19.74 20.76 0.39
CA LEU A 335 20.34 20.92 1.71
C LEU A 335 19.51 20.11 2.70
N PRO A 336 20.14 19.21 3.50
CA PRO A 336 19.45 18.57 4.58
C PRO A 336 18.93 19.69 5.49
N THR A 337 17.62 19.85 5.52
CA THR A 337 16.98 20.59 6.59
C THR A 337 17.18 19.77 7.85
N ASN A 338 18.33 19.86 8.48
CA ASN A 338 18.47 19.62 9.89
C ASN A 338 17.69 20.74 10.59
N GLY A 339 16.41 20.76 10.30
CA GLY A 339 15.43 21.60 10.95
C GLY A 339 15.13 21.01 12.30
N THR A 340 16.02 21.28 13.22
CA THR A 340 15.59 21.53 14.58
C THR A 340 14.78 22.83 14.52
N VAL A 341 13.47 22.70 14.53
CA VAL A 341 12.55 23.64 15.16
C VAL A 341 11.53 22.79 15.89
#